data_0d79e6c15187832e7ce7e2c4141b4af8
#
_entry.id   0d79e6c15187832e7ce7e2c4141b4af8
#
_cell.length_a   1.000
_cell.length_b   1.000
_cell.length_c   1.000
_cell.angle_alpha   90.00
_cell.angle_beta   90.00
_cell.angle_gamma   90.00
#
_symmetry.space_group_name_H-M   'P 1'
#
loop_
_entity.id
_entity.type
_entity.pdbx_description
1 polymer ?
#
loop_
_entity_poly.entity_id
_entity_poly.type
_entity_poly.pdbx_seq_one_letter_code
_entity_poly.pdbx_strand_id
1 'polypeptide(L)'
;MKQYKENLKILEEGYVYSKQMEHDACGVGLVASTEGKKSRKIVEYGIQALKSVWHRGAVDADGKTGDGAGIHVEIPYNFFVEKIETKGHKHDNSEICVGMIFLPRDNFNVQEGCKTIVEKELTQSNFKIYGWRQVPINTKVLGEKAKSNRPEITQILFK
;
A
#
# COMPACT_ATOMS: atom_id res chain seq x y z
N MET A 1 11.31 2.24 35.84
CA MET A 1 10.86 3.52 35.25
C MET A 1 11.97 4.32 34.56
N LYS A 2 13.19 4.39 35.09
CA LYS A 2 14.30 5.12 34.43
C LYS A 2 14.65 4.53 33.05
N GLN A 3 14.83 3.23 32.97
CA GLN A 3 15.12 2.50 31.71
C GLN A 3 14.02 2.68 30.64
N TYR A 4 12.75 2.71 31.04
CA TYR A 4 11.64 2.96 30.11
C TYR A 4 11.75 4.34 29.47
N LYS A 5 12.07 5.38 30.27
CA LYS A 5 12.23 6.75 29.74
C LYS A 5 13.45 6.89 28.83
N GLU A 6 14.54 6.20 29.14
CA GLU A 6 15.74 6.16 28.31
C GLU A 6 15.48 5.48 26.97
N ASN A 7 14.80 4.32 26.99
CA ASN A 7 14.42 3.61 25.75
C ASN A 7 13.46 4.43 24.90
N LEU A 8 12.48 5.14 25.52
CA LEU A 8 11.55 6.01 24.83
C LEU A 8 12.27 7.15 24.10
N LYS A 9 13.25 7.77 24.77
CA LYS A 9 14.08 8.83 24.20
C LYS A 9 14.89 8.34 23.00
N ILE A 10 15.48 7.15 23.09
CA ILE A 10 16.19 6.52 21.97
C ILE A 10 15.27 6.31 20.77
N LEU A 11 14.02 5.86 21.00
CA LEU A 11 13.04 5.67 19.95
C LEU A 11 12.59 7.00 19.30
N GLU A 12 12.44 8.05 20.10
CA GLU A 12 12.06 9.39 19.60
C GLU A 12 13.19 10.06 18.81
N GLU A 13 14.44 9.90 19.22
CA GLU A 13 15.61 10.58 18.62
C GLU A 13 16.19 9.80 17.44
N GLY A 14 16.11 8.47 17.45
CA GLY A 14 16.75 7.62 16.44
C GLY A 14 15.81 6.94 15.44
N TYR A 15 14.49 7.01 15.65
CA TYR A 15 13.51 6.27 14.86
C TYR A 15 12.26 7.10 14.57
N VAL A 16 11.34 6.53 13.82
CA VAL A 16 10.08 7.20 13.41
C VAL A 16 9.04 7.29 14.55
N TYR A 17 9.38 6.89 15.77
CA TYR A 17 8.45 6.91 16.90
C TYR A 17 8.21 8.32 17.43
N SER A 18 6.95 8.67 17.71
CA SER A 18 6.58 9.88 18.43
C SER A 18 5.46 9.59 19.43
N LYS A 19 5.50 10.21 20.60
CA LYS A 19 4.43 10.11 21.59
C LYS A 19 3.09 10.66 21.12
N GLN A 20 3.11 11.50 20.10
CA GLN A 20 1.91 12.10 19.50
C GLN A 20 1.29 11.22 18.43
N MET A 21 1.99 10.14 18.01
CA MET A 21 1.42 9.15 17.10
C MET A 21 0.34 8.35 17.82
N GLU A 22 -0.74 8.11 17.13
CA GLU A 22 -1.78 7.17 17.55
C GLU A 22 -1.19 5.75 17.52
N HIS A 23 -1.24 5.05 18.67
CA HIS A 23 -0.67 3.71 18.85
C HIS A 23 -1.79 2.67 18.88
N ASP A 24 -2.39 2.43 17.71
CA ASP A 24 -3.44 1.42 17.59
C ASP A 24 -2.88 0.00 17.60
N ALA A 25 -3.69 -0.92 18.09
CA ALA A 25 -3.34 -2.33 18.15
C ALA A 25 -3.60 -3.00 16.79
N CYS A 26 -2.59 -3.03 15.92
CA CYS A 26 -2.66 -3.76 14.65
C CYS A 26 -2.43 -5.26 14.83
N GLY A 27 -3.13 -6.08 14.06
CA GLY A 27 -2.81 -7.49 13.87
C GLY A 27 -1.88 -7.64 12.66
N VAL A 28 -0.68 -8.15 12.86
CA VAL A 28 0.29 -8.37 11.79
C VAL A 28 0.65 -9.85 11.72
N GLY A 29 0.76 -10.39 10.52
CA GLY A 29 1.19 -11.77 10.27
C GLY A 29 2.20 -11.83 9.13
N LEU A 30 3.06 -12.85 9.17
CA LEU A 30 4.02 -13.15 8.12
C LEU A 30 3.82 -14.58 7.63
N VAL A 31 3.80 -14.74 6.31
CA VAL A 31 3.83 -16.06 5.65
C VAL A 31 4.97 -16.07 4.64
N ALA A 32 5.89 -17.01 4.78
CA ALA A 32 7.04 -17.13 3.91
C ALA A 32 7.27 -18.59 3.45
N SER A 33 7.89 -18.76 2.28
CA SER A 33 8.37 -20.06 1.82
C SER A 33 9.79 -20.30 2.34
N THR A 34 10.01 -21.41 3.01
CA THR A 34 11.35 -21.82 3.44
C THR A 34 12.28 -22.18 2.26
N GLU A 35 11.69 -22.50 1.10
CA GLU A 35 12.45 -22.81 -0.12
C GLU A 35 12.77 -21.55 -0.96
N GLY A 36 12.30 -20.36 -0.57
CA GLY A 36 12.49 -19.13 -1.32
C GLY A 36 11.77 -19.07 -2.67
N LYS A 37 10.90 -20.03 -2.97
CA LYS A 37 10.18 -20.08 -4.24
C LYS A 37 8.94 -19.21 -4.25
N LYS A 38 8.81 -18.35 -5.25
CA LYS A 38 7.60 -17.56 -5.50
C LYS A 38 6.42 -18.48 -5.80
N SER A 39 5.31 -18.30 -5.09
CA SER A 39 4.14 -19.15 -5.26
C SER A 39 2.84 -18.41 -4.92
N ARG A 40 1.83 -18.58 -5.75
CA ARG A 40 0.47 -18.09 -5.48
C ARG A 40 -0.08 -18.64 -4.15
N LYS A 41 0.29 -19.85 -3.79
CA LYS A 41 -0.11 -20.50 -2.54
C LYS A 41 0.32 -19.71 -1.29
N ILE A 42 1.50 -19.08 -1.31
CA ILE A 42 1.97 -18.21 -0.23
C ILE A 42 1.05 -16.98 -0.08
N VAL A 43 0.66 -16.38 -1.20
CA VAL A 43 -0.28 -15.23 -1.19
C VAL A 43 -1.65 -15.66 -0.63
N GLU A 44 -2.14 -16.82 -0.99
CA GLU A 44 -3.40 -17.39 -0.49
C GLU A 44 -3.36 -17.65 1.01
N TYR A 45 -2.26 -18.18 1.51
CA TYR A 45 -2.04 -18.34 2.95
C TYR A 45 -1.97 -16.99 3.68
N GLY A 46 -1.32 -15.98 3.08
CA GLY A 46 -1.33 -14.61 3.60
C GLY A 46 -2.74 -14.03 3.72
N ILE A 47 -3.56 -14.20 2.68
CA ILE A 47 -4.98 -13.79 2.70
C ILE A 47 -5.77 -14.57 3.76
N GLN A 48 -5.52 -15.87 3.91
CA GLN A 48 -6.18 -16.68 4.92
C GLN A 48 -5.77 -16.26 6.34
N ALA A 49 -4.50 -16.00 6.57
CA ALA A 49 -4.00 -15.48 7.83
C ALA A 49 -4.65 -14.12 8.17
N LEU A 50 -4.74 -13.21 7.20
CA LEU A 50 -5.43 -11.93 7.36
C LEU A 50 -6.91 -12.11 7.77
N LYS A 51 -7.62 -13.04 7.13
CA LYS A 51 -8.99 -13.38 7.51
C LYS A 51 -9.11 -13.96 8.91
N SER A 52 -8.11 -14.70 9.36
CA SER A 52 -8.12 -15.33 10.69
C SER A 52 -7.97 -14.34 11.84
N VAL A 53 -7.41 -13.15 11.60
CA VAL A 53 -7.26 -12.08 12.60
C VAL A 53 -8.39 -11.05 12.56
N TRP A 54 -9.44 -11.29 11.80
CA TRP A 54 -10.55 -10.36 11.63
C TRP A 54 -11.21 -9.94 12.96
N HIS A 55 -11.21 -10.82 13.98
CA HIS A 55 -11.73 -10.57 15.33
C HIS A 55 -10.96 -9.47 16.09
N ARG A 56 -9.81 -9.05 15.59
CA ARG A 56 -9.01 -7.95 16.14
C ARG A 56 -9.30 -6.60 15.45
N GLY A 57 -10.08 -6.61 14.40
CA GLY A 57 -10.53 -5.40 13.71
C GLY A 57 -11.78 -4.83 14.35
N ALA A 58 -11.87 -3.49 14.43
CA ALA A 58 -13.12 -2.83 14.78
C ALA A 58 -14.05 -2.77 13.56
N VAL A 59 -15.34 -2.81 13.82
CA VAL A 59 -16.39 -2.64 12.82
C VAL A 59 -17.30 -1.50 13.28
N ASP A 60 -17.54 -0.54 12.40
CA ASP A 60 -18.39 0.62 12.66
C ASP A 60 -19.87 0.21 12.78
N ALA A 61 -20.69 1.14 13.21
CA ALA A 61 -22.13 0.96 13.44
C ALA A 61 -22.92 0.49 12.19
N ASP A 62 -22.36 0.69 10.97
CA ASP A 62 -22.95 0.20 9.72
C ASP A 62 -22.73 -1.31 9.50
N GLY A 63 -22.01 -1.97 10.39
CA GLY A 63 -21.72 -3.41 10.35
C GLY A 63 -20.79 -3.84 9.20
N LYS A 64 -20.19 -2.90 8.46
CA LYS A 64 -19.38 -3.15 7.27
C LYS A 64 -18.06 -2.37 7.23
N THR A 65 -18.09 -1.12 7.66
CA THR A 65 -16.89 -0.28 7.69
C THR A 65 -15.98 -0.76 8.81
N GLY A 66 -14.73 -1.09 8.50
CA GLY A 66 -13.72 -1.53 9.46
C GLY A 66 -12.47 -0.67 9.40
N ASP A 67 -11.48 -1.00 10.23
CA ASP A 67 -10.20 -0.27 10.32
C ASP A 67 -9.32 -0.41 9.08
N GLY A 68 -9.74 -1.26 8.16
CA GLY A 68 -8.96 -1.59 6.98
C GLY A 68 -8.07 -2.81 7.19
N ALA A 69 -7.66 -3.38 6.07
CA ALA A 69 -6.80 -4.55 6.04
C ALA A 69 -5.97 -4.52 4.75
N GLY A 70 -4.78 -5.06 4.78
CA GLY A 70 -3.90 -5.07 3.63
C GLY A 70 -3.00 -6.30 3.60
N ILE A 71 -2.47 -6.58 2.43
CA ILE A 71 -1.45 -7.60 2.22
C ILE A 71 -0.29 -6.97 1.47
N HIS A 72 0.92 -7.18 1.97
CA HIS A 72 2.15 -6.79 1.30
C HIS A 72 2.77 -8.04 0.67
N VAL A 73 2.98 -8.01 -0.63
CA VAL A 73 3.53 -9.13 -1.39
C VAL A 73 4.67 -8.67 -2.27
N GLU A 74 5.51 -9.59 -2.69
CA GLU A 74 6.51 -9.32 -3.71
C GLU A 74 5.83 -8.85 -5.00
N ILE A 75 6.46 -7.90 -5.69
CA ILE A 75 5.92 -7.33 -6.94
C ILE A 75 5.74 -8.46 -7.98
N PRO A 76 4.53 -8.71 -8.48
CA PRO A 76 4.27 -9.72 -9.51
C PRO A 76 4.78 -9.23 -10.86
N TYR A 77 6.07 -9.48 -11.12
CA TYR A 77 6.84 -8.95 -12.23
C TYR A 77 6.14 -9.10 -13.58
N ASN A 78 5.77 -10.32 -13.96
CA ASN A 78 5.14 -10.58 -15.26
C ASN A 78 3.83 -9.82 -15.47
N PHE A 79 3.04 -9.65 -14.40
CA PHE A 79 1.82 -8.85 -14.45
C PHE A 79 2.11 -7.39 -14.76
N PHE A 80 3.13 -6.80 -14.14
CA PHE A 80 3.44 -5.39 -14.39
C PHE A 80 4.17 -5.18 -15.72
N VAL A 81 5.00 -6.13 -16.18
CA VAL A 81 5.55 -6.10 -17.54
C VAL A 81 4.43 -6.01 -18.57
N GLU A 82 3.42 -6.88 -18.49
CA GLU A 82 2.25 -6.84 -19.38
C GLU A 82 1.56 -5.45 -19.34
N LYS A 83 1.43 -4.84 -18.16
CA LYS A 83 0.79 -3.50 -18.05
C LYS A 83 1.66 -2.38 -18.61
N ILE A 84 2.98 -2.49 -18.53
CA ILE A 84 3.94 -1.56 -19.14
C ILE A 84 3.89 -1.66 -20.66
N GLU A 85 3.90 -2.87 -21.20
CA GLU A 85 3.85 -3.13 -22.65
C GLU A 85 2.53 -2.70 -23.27
N THR A 86 1.39 -2.91 -22.59
CA THR A 86 0.07 -2.44 -23.04
C THR A 86 0.00 -0.92 -23.16
N LYS A 87 0.89 -0.18 -22.49
CA LYS A 87 1.03 1.28 -22.60
C LYS A 87 2.01 1.72 -23.69
N GLY A 88 2.53 0.79 -24.48
CA GLY A 88 3.47 1.07 -25.55
C GLY A 88 4.93 1.23 -25.13
N HIS A 89 5.26 0.93 -23.88
CA HIS A 89 6.64 0.92 -23.42
C HIS A 89 7.26 -0.46 -23.60
N LYS A 90 8.50 -0.50 -24.11
CA LYS A 90 9.30 -1.73 -24.07
C LYS A 90 9.96 -1.84 -22.70
N HIS A 91 9.82 -3.02 -22.08
CA HIS A 91 10.50 -3.34 -20.85
C HIS A 91 11.83 -4.04 -21.15
N ASP A 92 12.90 -3.60 -20.48
CA ASP A 92 14.28 -4.03 -20.73
C ASP A 92 14.81 -5.02 -19.67
N ASN A 93 13.91 -5.78 -19.07
CA ASN A 93 14.21 -6.74 -17.99
C ASN A 93 14.86 -6.13 -16.73
N SER A 94 14.77 -4.80 -16.57
CA SER A 94 15.19 -4.13 -15.33
C SER A 94 14.18 -4.35 -14.20
N GLU A 95 14.56 -4.01 -12.99
CA GLU A 95 13.63 -4.02 -11.85
C GLU A 95 12.47 -3.04 -12.08
N ILE A 96 11.28 -3.44 -11.62
CA ILE A 96 10.08 -2.61 -11.66
C ILE A 96 9.77 -2.13 -10.26
N CYS A 97 9.60 -0.83 -10.12
CA CYS A 97 9.08 -0.20 -8.92
C CYS A 97 7.59 0.13 -9.09
N VAL A 98 6.83 -0.06 -8.03
CA VAL A 98 5.39 0.23 -8.01
C VAL A 98 5.07 1.12 -6.82
N GLY A 99 4.68 2.35 -7.09
CA GLY A 99 4.17 3.27 -6.07
C GLY A 99 2.65 3.17 -5.96
N MET A 100 2.12 3.00 -4.74
CA MET A 100 0.68 3.09 -4.45
C MET A 100 0.36 4.50 -3.98
N ILE A 101 -0.49 5.22 -4.70
CA ILE A 101 -0.83 6.60 -4.41
C ILE A 101 -2.33 6.71 -4.15
N PHE A 102 -2.67 7.33 -3.02
CA PHE A 102 -4.02 7.58 -2.58
C PHE A 102 -4.33 9.07 -2.78
N LEU A 103 -5.26 9.38 -3.67
CA LEU A 103 -5.57 10.73 -4.11
C LEU A 103 -6.96 11.15 -3.63
N PRO A 104 -7.22 12.47 -3.44
CA PRO A 104 -8.57 12.96 -3.21
C PRO A 104 -9.49 12.58 -4.39
N ARG A 105 -10.63 11.96 -4.13
CA ARG A 105 -11.53 11.48 -5.19
C ARG A 105 -12.22 12.59 -5.95
N ASP A 106 -12.63 13.64 -5.25
CA ASP A 106 -13.59 14.62 -5.75
C ASP A 106 -12.92 15.89 -6.31
N ASN A 107 -11.59 15.92 -6.42
CA ASN A 107 -10.86 17.09 -6.91
C ASN A 107 -9.80 16.70 -7.95
N PHE A 108 -10.19 16.71 -9.20
CA PHE A 108 -9.31 16.36 -10.32
C PHE A 108 -8.05 17.24 -10.39
N ASN A 109 -8.18 18.55 -10.16
CA ASN A 109 -7.02 19.45 -10.21
C ASN A 109 -5.99 19.12 -9.14
N VAL A 110 -6.44 18.76 -7.94
CA VAL A 110 -5.53 18.31 -6.86
C VAL A 110 -4.91 16.97 -7.21
N GLN A 111 -5.66 16.03 -7.81
CA GLN A 111 -5.10 14.76 -8.28
C GLN A 111 -3.94 14.97 -9.25
N GLU A 112 -4.16 15.79 -10.28
CA GLU A 112 -3.13 16.07 -11.28
C GLU A 112 -1.93 16.82 -10.69
N GLY A 113 -2.16 17.75 -9.77
CA GLY A 113 -1.10 18.42 -9.02
C GLY A 113 -0.25 17.42 -8.21
N CYS A 114 -0.88 16.49 -7.51
CA CYS A 114 -0.18 15.44 -6.76
C CYS A 114 0.64 14.52 -7.68
N LYS A 115 0.06 14.10 -8.81
CA LYS A 115 0.78 13.29 -9.81
C LYS A 115 2.00 14.02 -10.36
N THR A 116 1.85 15.30 -10.70
CA THR A 116 2.95 16.15 -11.20
C THR A 116 4.10 16.22 -10.19
N ILE A 117 3.79 16.36 -8.89
CA ILE A 117 4.80 16.37 -7.84
C ILE A 117 5.56 15.03 -7.81
N VAL A 118 4.84 13.91 -7.80
CA VAL A 118 5.43 12.57 -7.79
C VAL A 118 6.31 12.34 -9.02
N GLU A 119 5.83 12.69 -10.21
CA GLU A 119 6.58 12.56 -11.46
C GLU A 119 7.86 13.41 -11.46
N LYS A 120 7.76 14.63 -10.97
CA LYS A 120 8.91 15.53 -10.86
C LYS A 120 9.98 14.95 -9.95
N GLU A 121 9.62 14.49 -8.75
CA GLU A 121 10.56 13.92 -7.79
C GLU A 121 11.23 12.64 -8.33
N LEU A 122 10.46 11.75 -8.95
CA LEU A 122 11.00 10.55 -9.59
C LEU A 122 11.96 10.89 -10.73
N THR A 123 11.61 11.86 -11.59
CA THR A 123 12.45 12.27 -12.70
C THR A 123 13.74 12.94 -12.22
N GLN A 124 13.67 13.79 -11.20
CA GLN A 124 14.84 14.41 -10.57
C GLN A 124 15.76 13.39 -9.91
N SER A 125 15.20 12.28 -9.45
CA SER A 125 15.95 11.15 -8.88
C SER A 125 16.43 10.13 -9.93
N ASN A 126 16.38 10.49 -11.21
CA ASN A 126 16.79 9.66 -12.36
C ASN A 126 15.99 8.37 -12.55
N PHE A 127 14.78 8.29 -12.04
CA PHE A 127 13.88 7.18 -12.36
C PHE A 127 13.19 7.40 -13.73
N LYS A 128 13.04 6.32 -14.47
CA LYS A 128 12.24 6.30 -15.70
C LYS A 128 10.81 5.88 -15.39
N ILE A 129 9.86 6.75 -15.67
CA ILE A 129 8.44 6.51 -15.43
C ILE A 129 7.83 5.81 -16.64
N TYR A 130 7.09 4.71 -16.40
CA TYR A 130 6.28 4.01 -17.37
C TYR A 130 4.83 4.51 -17.43
N GLY A 131 4.38 5.16 -16.37
CA GLY A 131 3.07 5.81 -16.31
C GLY A 131 2.19 5.36 -15.15
N TRP A 132 0.99 5.89 -15.13
CA TRP A 132 -0.01 5.67 -14.10
C TRP A 132 -1.00 4.58 -14.48
N ARG A 133 -1.50 3.88 -13.49
CA ARG A 133 -2.53 2.86 -13.63
C ARG A 133 -3.56 3.03 -12.52
N GLN A 134 -4.84 3.01 -12.88
CA GLN A 134 -5.91 2.97 -11.88
C GLN A 134 -6.01 1.56 -11.28
N VAL A 135 -6.15 1.48 -9.96
CA VAL A 135 -6.35 0.21 -9.25
C VAL A 135 -7.82 -0.20 -9.34
N PRO A 136 -8.14 -1.41 -9.83
CA PRO A 136 -9.50 -1.90 -9.81
C PRO A 136 -9.99 -2.07 -8.37
N ILE A 137 -11.14 -1.49 -8.04
CA ILE A 137 -11.75 -1.57 -6.72
C ILE A 137 -13.20 -2.05 -6.81
N ASN A 138 -13.63 -2.82 -5.81
CA ASN A 138 -15.01 -3.24 -5.68
C ASN A 138 -15.71 -2.46 -4.57
N THR A 139 -16.42 -1.40 -4.95
CA THR A 139 -17.12 -0.54 -3.98
C THR A 139 -18.40 -1.14 -3.41
N LYS A 140 -18.90 -2.25 -3.97
CA LYS A 140 -20.17 -2.88 -3.53
C LYS A 140 -20.07 -3.53 -2.14
N VAL A 141 -18.83 -3.88 -1.73
CA VAL A 141 -18.57 -4.53 -0.43
C VAL A 141 -18.32 -3.54 0.70
N LEU A 142 -18.15 -2.25 0.40
CA LEU A 142 -17.86 -1.22 1.38
C LEU A 142 -19.09 -0.81 2.16
N GLY A 143 -18.91 -0.48 3.44
CA GLY A 143 -19.89 0.25 4.23
C GLY A 143 -20.03 1.70 3.76
N GLU A 144 -21.13 2.36 4.09
CA GLU A 144 -21.42 3.70 3.58
C GLU A 144 -20.38 4.74 4.00
N LYS A 145 -19.85 4.65 5.22
CA LYS A 145 -18.81 5.54 5.72
C LYS A 145 -17.49 5.35 4.95
N ALA A 146 -17.06 4.10 4.74
CA ALA A 146 -15.87 3.80 3.95
C ALA A 146 -16.05 4.24 2.49
N LYS A 147 -17.25 4.08 1.93
CA LYS A 147 -17.58 4.46 0.56
C LYS A 147 -17.56 5.97 0.35
N SER A 148 -18.04 6.75 1.32
CA SER A 148 -18.02 8.22 1.27
C SER A 148 -16.60 8.78 1.38
N ASN A 149 -15.74 8.18 2.19
CA ASN A 149 -14.39 8.66 2.50
C ASN A 149 -13.28 7.99 1.66
N ARG A 150 -13.61 7.05 0.78
CA ARG A 150 -12.60 6.34 0.00
C ARG A 150 -11.79 7.28 -0.88
N PRO A 151 -10.47 7.11 -0.95
CA PRO A 151 -9.63 7.81 -1.90
C PRO A 151 -9.78 7.26 -3.33
N GLU A 152 -9.27 7.98 -4.30
CA GLU A 152 -8.90 7.42 -5.60
C GLU A 152 -7.55 6.71 -5.46
N ILE A 153 -7.50 5.44 -5.87
CA ILE A 153 -6.30 4.60 -5.71
C ILE A 153 -5.64 4.39 -7.07
N THR A 154 -4.42 4.88 -7.20
CA THR A 154 -3.63 4.75 -8.42
C THR A 154 -2.27 4.11 -8.15
N GLN A 155 -1.69 3.54 -9.18
CA GLN A 155 -0.32 3.03 -9.16
C GLN A 155 0.51 3.81 -10.16
N ILE A 156 1.73 4.20 -9.76
CA ILE A 156 2.76 4.66 -10.68
C ILE A 156 3.78 3.54 -10.88
N LEU A 157 4.12 3.27 -12.14
CA LEU A 157 5.09 2.26 -12.54
C LEU A 157 6.36 2.95 -13.03
N PHE A 158 7.51 2.57 -12.50
CA PHE A 158 8.79 3.20 -12.85
C PHE A 158 9.96 2.23 -12.63
N LYS A 159 11.17 2.60 -13.09
CA LYS A 159 12.42 1.89 -12.85
C LYS A 159 13.56 2.86 -12.57
#